data_03f3c0e755197a6f6cf15eaed678d5a4
#
_entry.id   03f3c0e755197a6f6cf15eaed678d5a4
#
_cell.length_a   1.000
_cell.length_b   1.000
_cell.length_c   1.000
_cell.angle_alpha   90.00
_cell.angle_beta   90.00
_cell.angle_gamma   90.00
#
_symmetry.space_group_name_H-M   'P 1'
#
loop_
_entity.id
_entity.type
_entity.pdbx_description
1 polymer ?
#
loop_
_entity_poly.entity_id
_entity_poly.type
_entity_poly.pdbx_seq_one_letter_code
_entity_poly.pdbx_strand_id
1 'polypeptide(L)' 'MEEHRLLTAKEAAEYLRISLFTLRKIEQQGLIVPFRTPGSHRRYSMEMLNEYLERSRIIPPTSK' A
#
# COMPACT_ATOMS: atom_id res chain seq x y z
N MET A 1 -11.80 -19.96 1.34
CA MET A 1 -11.78 -19.23 1.67
C MET A 1 -11.03 -18.33 1.41
N GLU A 2 -10.98 -17.58 1.08
CA GLU A 2 -10.30 -16.75 0.81
C GLU A 2 -9.80 -16.14 1.75
N GLU A 3 -8.97 -15.64 1.75
CA GLU A 3 -8.55 -15.05 2.63
C GLU A 3 -8.24 -13.82 2.47
N HIS A 4 -8.52 -12.91 3.16
CA HIS A 4 -8.17 -11.60 3.07
C HIS A 4 -7.02 -11.42 3.97
N ARG A 5 -5.87 -11.82 3.48
CA ARG A 5 -4.72 -11.68 4.24
C ARG A 5 -4.35 -10.26 4.36
N LEU A 6 -4.19 -9.76 5.53
CA LEU A 6 -3.76 -8.39 5.75
C LEU A 6 -2.25 -8.34 5.99
N LEU A 7 -1.63 -7.29 5.48
CA LEU A 7 -0.20 -7.14 5.60
C LEU A 7 0.15 -6.06 6.61
N THR A 8 1.27 -6.23 7.26
CA THR A 8 1.75 -5.20 8.16
C THR A 8 2.34 -4.07 7.31
N ALA A 9 2.63 -2.95 7.96
CA ALA A 9 3.22 -1.83 7.24
C ALA A 9 4.53 -2.24 6.60
N LYS A 10 5.32 -3.02 7.32
CA LYS A 10 6.59 -3.45 6.79
C LYS A 10 6.39 -4.33 5.55
N GLU A 11 5.45 -5.25 5.63
CA GLU A 11 5.18 -6.13 4.51
C GLU A 11 4.65 -5.34 3.32
N ALA A 12 3.80 -4.36 3.59
CA ALA A 12 3.24 -3.55 2.53
C ALA A 12 4.33 -2.75 1.83
N ALA A 13 5.22 -2.16 2.62
CA ALA A 13 6.31 -1.40 2.04
C ALA A 13 7.20 -2.30 1.19
N GLU A 14 7.46 -3.49 1.66
CA GLU A 14 8.25 -4.43 0.88
C GLU A 14 7.56 -4.83 -0.41
N TYR A 15 6.27 -5.03 -0.34
CA TYR A 15 5.53 -5.40 -1.51
C TYR A 15 5.59 -4.29 -2.57
N LEU A 16 5.51 -3.05 -2.11
CA LEU A 16 5.58 -1.93 -3.01
C LEU A 16 7.01 -1.51 -3.33
N ARG A 17 7.96 -2.13 -2.65
CA ARG A 17 9.36 -1.83 -2.85
C ARG A 17 9.69 -0.39 -2.52
N ILE A 18 9.16 0.08 -1.42
CA ILE A 18 9.43 1.43 -0.97
C ILE A 18 9.78 1.38 0.50
N SER A 19 10.28 2.47 1.03
CA SER A 19 10.63 2.52 2.43
C SER A 19 9.39 2.76 3.26
N LEU A 20 9.47 2.49 4.56
CA LEU A 20 8.37 2.77 5.45
C LEU A 20 8.07 4.26 5.47
N PHE A 21 9.11 5.05 5.35
CA PHE A 21 8.95 6.49 5.33
C PHE A 21 8.08 6.91 4.14
N THR A 22 8.36 6.34 2.99
CA THR A 22 7.59 6.66 1.80
C THR A 22 6.17 6.17 1.94
N LEU A 23 5.99 5.00 2.54
CA LEU A 23 4.65 4.47 2.74
C LEU A 23 3.83 5.42 3.60
N ARG A 24 4.43 5.96 4.64
CA ARG A 24 3.73 6.88 5.49
C ARG A 24 3.34 8.14 4.75
N LYS A 25 4.20 8.61 3.87
CA LYS A 25 3.88 9.79 3.10
C LYS A 25 2.70 9.54 2.19
N ILE A 26 2.66 8.37 1.58
CA ILE A 26 1.56 7.99 0.73
C ILE A 26 0.25 7.98 1.51
N GLU A 27 0.31 7.47 2.74
CA GLU A 27 -0.87 7.45 3.59
C GLU A 27 -1.31 8.85 3.94
N GLN A 28 -0.36 9.72 4.24
CA GLN A 28 -0.69 11.07 4.60
C GLN A 28 -1.34 11.82 3.44
N GLN A 29 -1.01 11.42 2.25
CA GLN A 29 -1.60 12.03 1.08
C GLN A 29 -2.96 11.43 0.75
N GLY A 30 -3.36 10.41 1.50
CA GLY A 30 -4.66 9.80 1.27
C GLY A 30 -4.71 8.85 0.11
N LEU A 31 -3.56 8.47 -0.41
CA LEU A 31 -3.53 7.56 -1.54
C LEU A 31 -3.75 6.11 -1.13
N ILE A 32 -3.44 5.80 0.11
CA ILE A 32 -3.70 4.49 0.67
C ILE A 32 -4.27 4.72 2.05
N VAL A 33 -5.38 4.06 2.36
CA VAL A 33 -6.00 4.20 3.66
C VAL A 33 -6.00 2.84 4.33
N PRO A 34 -5.06 2.59 5.22
CA PRO A 34 -4.97 1.28 5.83
C PRO A 34 -6.08 1.02 6.83
N PHE A 35 -6.33 -0.24 7.11
CA PHE A 35 -7.25 -0.62 8.15
C PHE A 35 -6.52 -0.49 9.48
N ARG A 36 -7.26 -0.22 10.52
CA ARG A 36 -6.69 -0.17 11.83
C ARG A 36 -7.29 -1.25 12.68
N THR A 37 -6.45 -2.03 13.32
CA THR A 37 -6.94 -3.05 14.20
C THR A 37 -7.02 -2.46 15.60
N PRO A 38 -7.66 -3.14 16.53
CA PRO A 38 -7.69 -2.67 17.90
C PRO A 38 -6.25 -2.55 18.36
N GLY A 39 -5.84 -1.56 18.93
CA GLY A 39 -4.48 -1.38 19.30
C GLY A 39 -3.76 -0.47 18.34
N SER A 40 -4.48 0.05 17.37
CA SER A 40 -3.93 1.01 16.44
C SER A 40 -2.84 0.51 15.54
N HIS A 41 -2.88 -0.75 15.20
CA HIS A 41 -1.92 -1.28 14.25
C HIS A 41 -2.47 -1.14 12.85
N ARG A 42 -1.66 -0.67 11.94
CA ARG A 42 -2.09 -0.52 10.57
C ARG A 42 -1.96 -1.82 9.83
N ARG A 43 -2.94 -2.09 8.99
CA ARG A 43 -2.91 -3.27 8.16
C ARG A 43 -3.35 -2.91 6.75
N TYR A 44 -2.78 -3.58 5.79
CA TYR A 44 -3.03 -3.27 4.39
C TYR A 44 -3.48 -4.51 3.65
N SER A 45 -4.41 -4.36 2.75
CA SER A 45 -4.86 -5.50 1.96
C SER A 45 -4.12 -5.50 0.64
N MET A 46 -3.99 -6.66 0.05
CA MET A 46 -3.36 -6.75 -1.25
C MET A 46 -4.13 -5.95 -2.27
N GLU A 47 -5.44 -5.96 -2.14
CA GLU A 47 -6.26 -5.21 -3.06
C GLU A 47 -5.95 -3.73 -3.04
N MET A 48 -5.82 -3.17 -1.84
CA MET A 48 -5.57 -1.75 -1.75
C MET A 48 -4.18 -1.40 -2.29
N LEU A 49 -3.22 -2.28 -2.09
CA LEU A 49 -1.89 -2.03 -2.61
C LEU A 49 -1.86 -2.11 -4.13
N ASN A 50 -2.55 -3.10 -4.67
CA ASN A 50 -2.63 -3.23 -6.12
C ASN A 50 -3.37 -2.07 -6.75
N GLU A 51 -4.39 -1.60 -6.07
CA GLU A 51 -5.13 -0.46 -6.55
C GLU A 51 -4.27 0.78 -6.60
N TYR A 52 -3.45 0.95 -5.57
CA TYR A 52 -2.53 2.07 -5.55
C TYR A 52 -1.55 1.97 -6.71
N LEU A 53 -1.04 0.78 -6.96
CA LEU A 53 -0.11 0.60 -8.07
C LEU A 53 -0.76 0.92 -9.40
N GLU A 54 -2.01 0.52 -9.56
CA GLU A 54 -2.71 0.81 -10.80
C GLU A 54 -2.90 2.30 -10.98
N ARG A 55 -3.27 2.99 -9.93
CA ARG A 55 -3.47 4.40 -10.02
C ARG A 55 -2.21 5.15 -10.24
N SER A 56 -1.10 4.71 -9.69
CA SER A 56 0.12 5.41 -9.86
C SER A 56 0.89 4.91 -11.05
N ARG A 57 0.30 4.08 -11.91
CA ARG A 57 0.96 3.65 -13.05
C ARG A 57 1.07 4.76 -13.98
N ILE A 58 2.04 5.54 -13.90
CA ILE A 58 2.26 6.60 -14.77
C ILE A 58 2.94 6.03 -15.87
N ILE A 59 2.38 5.93 -16.96
CA ILE A 59 2.98 5.38 -18.06
C ILE A 59 3.83 6.35 -18.65
N PRO A 60 5.04 6.23 -18.56
CA PRO A 60 5.92 7.18 -19.13
C PRO A 60 5.83 6.99 -20.54
N PRO A 61 5.73 7.92 -21.12
CA PRO A 61 5.67 7.90 -22.49
C PRO A 61 6.80 7.17 -23.00
N THR A 62 7.48 6.91 -22.65
CA THR A 62 8.41 6.27 -23.15
C THR A 62 8.87 5.33 -22.60
N SER A 63 8.61 5.13 -22.42
CA SER A 63 8.87 4.43 -21.90
C SER A 63 9.34 3.76 -22.24
N LYS A 64 9.63 3.92 -22.53
CA LYS A 64 9.94 3.59 -22.77
C LYS A 64 10.06 3.36 -22.79
#